data_30ad469e35cebad5174c5f0ee85f3259
#
_entry.id   30ad469e35cebad5174c5f0ee85f3259
#
_cell.length_a   1.000
_cell.length_b   1.000
_cell.length_c   1.000
_cell.angle_alpha   90.00
_cell.angle_beta   90.00
_cell.angle_gamma   90.00
#
_symmetry.space_group_name_H-M   'P 1'
#
loop_
_entity.id
_entity.type
_entity.pdbx_description
1 polymer ?
#
loop_
_entity_poly.entity_id
_entity_poly.type
_entity_poly.pdbx_seq_one_letter_code
_entity_poly.pdbx_strand_id
1 'polypeptide(L)'
;MKSLGRAALAVLAALGLSAAPAGAQATDATVQTPADALAQDAGEYAARYGVPIDEAMRRLRAQEESVAATDAIARRFADRLAGVSIEHAPAFRIVVLLTGREPVAEERVLAGGMAVPVVYRTGASATRGQVVAAIERFQAEIRAAMPHAPSFGLDQRTGEMVVTVNRSDVDAYGHDAMSTDLTLTTRVPVRLRSVDRVGDLSIDGGARVVGVSAVDGRRYACTTGFVVTDGAQAGVVTAAHCPDALSYIGPGRRETPLTFVGQWGWGYQDVQLHLAAEPLRPLFYADSPKTLVRPVTGTRSRYTMRAGDFVCHRGERTGYSCAEVELTDFAPSGDLCGGACTPTWVTVGGPVCRSGDSGGPVFIGTTALGLVKGASYAADGTCNFYYYMSTDFLPRGWSVLRQPQPVPVTPPAPDRR
;
A
#
# COMPACT_ATOMS: atom_id res chain seq x y z
N MET A 1 55.32 -64.55 -53.08
CA MET A 1 54.52 -63.81 -54.12
C MET A 1 53.26 -63.32 -53.48
N LYS A 2 53.08 -62.05 -53.42
CA LYS A 2 51.90 -61.21 -53.34
C LYS A 2 52.12 -60.07 -52.34
N SER A 3 51.96 -58.91 -52.86
CA SER A 3 52.25 -57.56 -52.39
C SER A 3 51.49 -57.12 -51.20
N LEU A 4 52.16 -56.45 -50.27
CA LEU A 4 51.52 -55.64 -49.18
C LEU A 4 51.20 -54.25 -49.69
N GLY A 5 49.89 -53.94 -49.66
CA GLY A 5 49.41 -52.58 -49.84
C GLY A 5 49.32 -51.84 -48.49
N ARG A 6 50.05 -50.72 -48.37
CA ARG A 6 50.02 -49.84 -47.23
C ARG A 6 48.81 -48.92 -47.40
N ALA A 7 47.80 -48.99 -46.48
CA ALA A 7 46.72 -47.99 -46.34
C ALA A 7 47.20 -46.92 -45.33
N ALA A 8 47.26 -45.67 -45.79
CA ALA A 8 47.53 -44.52 -44.96
C ALA A 8 46.18 -44.07 -44.27
N LEU A 9 46.22 -44.11 -42.94
CA LEU A 9 45.11 -43.58 -42.11
C LEU A 9 45.27 -42.06 -41.95
N ALA A 10 44.40 -41.27 -42.55
CA ALA A 10 44.30 -39.85 -42.31
C ALA A 10 43.43 -39.60 -41.04
N VAL A 11 44.05 -39.08 -39.98
CA VAL A 11 43.36 -38.65 -38.77
C VAL A 11 42.87 -37.25 -39.01
N LEU A 12 41.54 -37.08 -39.20
CA LEU A 12 40.87 -35.80 -39.16
C LEU A 12 40.65 -35.40 -37.69
N ALA A 13 41.43 -34.42 -37.21
CA ALA A 13 41.18 -33.76 -35.94
C ALA A 13 39.95 -32.80 -36.10
N ALA A 14 38.81 -33.22 -35.60
CA ALA A 14 37.64 -32.35 -35.49
C ALA A 14 37.85 -31.40 -34.29
N LEU A 15 38.17 -30.14 -34.57
CA LEU A 15 38.11 -29.04 -33.59
C LEU A 15 36.63 -28.76 -33.27
N GLY A 16 36.15 -29.34 -32.16
CA GLY A 16 34.88 -29.02 -31.59
C GLY A 16 34.95 -27.61 -30.96
N LEU A 17 34.42 -26.60 -31.64
CA LEU A 17 34.07 -25.33 -31.00
C LEU A 17 32.90 -25.58 -30.07
N SER A 18 33.16 -25.73 -28.77
CA SER A 18 32.14 -25.64 -27.74
C SER A 18 31.68 -24.17 -27.65
N ALA A 19 30.54 -23.85 -28.25
CA ALA A 19 29.85 -22.60 -27.98
C ALA A 19 29.43 -22.64 -26.53
N ALA A 20 30.05 -21.84 -25.67
CA ALA A 20 29.55 -21.58 -24.33
C ALA A 20 28.16 -20.96 -24.46
N PRO A 21 27.14 -21.38 -23.65
CA PRO A 21 25.89 -20.71 -23.64
C PRO A 21 26.12 -19.25 -23.25
N ALA A 22 25.67 -18.33 -24.09
CA ALA A 22 25.61 -16.90 -23.74
C ALA A 22 24.78 -16.79 -22.47
N GLY A 23 25.43 -16.59 -21.33
CA GLY A 23 24.75 -16.28 -20.08
C GLY A 23 23.96 -15.03 -20.32
N ALA A 24 22.64 -15.14 -20.21
CA ALA A 24 21.77 -13.98 -20.16
C ALA A 24 22.25 -13.12 -18.98
N GLN A 25 22.92 -12.02 -19.29
CA GLN A 25 23.25 -11.01 -18.30
C GLN A 25 21.93 -10.54 -17.72
N ALA A 26 21.72 -10.79 -16.43
CA ALA A 26 20.64 -10.18 -15.69
C ALA A 26 20.83 -8.65 -15.84
N THR A 27 19.95 -8.01 -16.60
CA THR A 27 19.96 -6.55 -16.72
C THR A 27 19.67 -5.99 -15.34
N ASP A 28 20.64 -5.28 -14.76
CA ASP A 28 20.42 -4.57 -13.50
C ASP A 28 19.21 -3.64 -13.68
N ALA A 29 18.27 -3.68 -12.71
CA ALA A 29 17.09 -2.86 -12.76
C ALA A 29 17.48 -1.37 -12.75
N THR A 30 16.85 -0.57 -13.61
CA THR A 30 17.12 0.87 -13.71
C THR A 30 16.57 1.59 -12.48
N VAL A 31 17.41 2.37 -11.81
CA VAL A 31 16.99 3.20 -10.67
C VAL A 31 16.31 4.46 -11.18
N GLN A 32 15.04 4.63 -10.85
CA GLN A 32 14.29 5.83 -11.19
C GLN A 32 14.70 7.00 -10.28
N THR A 33 14.75 8.20 -10.85
CA THR A 33 14.78 9.41 -10.05
C THR A 33 13.41 9.68 -9.41
N PRO A 34 13.31 10.51 -8.35
CA PRO A 34 12.01 10.93 -7.81
C PRO A 34 11.10 11.59 -8.86
N ALA A 35 11.67 12.29 -9.84
CA ALA A 35 10.93 12.90 -10.93
C ALA A 35 10.36 11.84 -11.90
N ASP A 36 11.14 10.83 -12.26
CA ASP A 36 10.69 9.73 -13.12
C ASP A 36 9.60 8.90 -12.41
N ALA A 37 9.76 8.66 -11.10
CA ALA A 37 8.79 7.97 -10.29
C ALA A 37 7.43 8.71 -10.26
N LEU A 38 7.47 10.03 -10.04
CA LEU A 38 6.28 10.87 -10.09
C LEU A 38 5.65 10.90 -11.48
N ALA A 39 6.45 10.93 -12.54
CA ALA A 39 5.96 10.92 -13.91
C ALA A 39 5.25 9.61 -14.25
N GLN A 40 5.73 8.46 -13.77
CA GLN A 40 5.06 7.18 -13.93
C GLN A 40 3.71 7.16 -13.20
N ASP A 41 3.65 7.60 -11.94
CA ASP A 41 2.40 7.67 -11.17
C ASP A 41 1.41 8.65 -11.82
N ALA A 42 1.92 9.77 -12.38
CA ALA A 42 1.12 10.73 -13.10
C ALA A 42 0.54 10.17 -14.41
N GLY A 43 1.18 9.21 -15.04
CA GLY A 43 0.62 8.47 -16.17
C GLY A 43 -0.66 7.73 -15.80
N GLU A 44 -0.66 6.99 -14.70
CA GLU A 44 -1.85 6.31 -14.16
C GLU A 44 -2.95 7.30 -13.77
N TYR A 45 -2.54 8.41 -13.10
CA TYR A 45 -3.47 9.48 -12.74
C TYR A 45 -4.13 10.13 -13.96
N ALA A 46 -3.32 10.48 -14.97
CA ALA A 46 -3.79 11.10 -16.21
C ALA A 46 -4.80 10.20 -16.94
N ALA A 47 -4.48 8.91 -17.03
CA ALA A 47 -5.37 7.91 -17.64
C ALA A 47 -6.69 7.78 -16.87
N ARG A 48 -6.65 7.80 -15.54
CA ARG A 48 -7.84 7.66 -14.69
C ARG A 48 -8.79 8.86 -14.77
N TYR A 49 -8.24 10.09 -14.78
CA TYR A 49 -9.05 11.32 -14.68
C TYR A 49 -9.19 12.08 -16.00
N GLY A 50 -8.59 11.60 -17.07
CA GLY A 50 -8.66 12.24 -18.39
C GLY A 50 -8.01 13.62 -18.43
N VAL A 51 -6.92 13.84 -17.67
CA VAL A 51 -6.20 15.12 -17.62
C VAL A 51 -4.84 15.01 -18.30
N PRO A 52 -4.25 16.12 -18.78
CA PRO A 52 -2.89 16.12 -19.30
C PRO A 52 -1.87 15.68 -18.25
N ILE A 53 -0.75 15.09 -18.68
CA ILE A 53 0.28 14.55 -17.80
C ILE A 53 0.90 15.62 -16.88
N ASP A 54 1.09 16.84 -17.38
CA ASP A 54 1.62 17.95 -16.61
C ASP A 54 0.65 18.42 -15.52
N GLU A 55 -0.66 18.37 -15.79
CA GLU A 55 -1.69 18.61 -14.78
C GLU A 55 -1.73 17.49 -13.75
N ALA A 56 -1.64 16.23 -14.17
CA ALA A 56 -1.54 15.09 -13.27
C ALA A 56 -0.35 15.23 -12.31
N MET A 57 0.82 15.59 -12.83
CA MET A 57 2.03 15.84 -12.03
C MET A 57 1.83 16.98 -11.01
N ARG A 58 1.17 18.06 -11.41
CA ARG A 58 0.87 19.17 -10.49
C ARG A 58 -0.08 18.72 -9.37
N ARG A 59 -1.13 17.96 -9.71
CA ARG A 59 -2.10 17.47 -8.73
C ARG A 59 -1.48 16.48 -7.74
N LEU A 60 -0.65 15.54 -8.19
CA LEU A 60 0.06 14.63 -7.31
C LEU A 60 1.04 15.36 -6.38
N ARG A 61 1.77 16.39 -6.87
CA ARG A 61 2.57 17.25 -6.00
C ARG A 61 1.70 18.03 -5.01
N ALA A 62 0.57 18.57 -5.47
CA ALA A 62 -0.34 19.30 -4.60
C ALA A 62 -0.91 18.42 -3.50
N GLN A 63 -1.19 17.14 -3.77
CA GLN A 63 -1.60 16.17 -2.78
C GLN A 63 -0.56 16.05 -1.66
N GLU A 64 0.71 15.91 -1.97
CA GLU A 64 1.78 15.79 -0.97
C GLU A 64 2.07 17.13 -0.26
N GLU A 65 2.24 18.20 -1.00
CA GLU A 65 2.63 19.50 -0.46
C GLU A 65 1.53 20.15 0.40
N SER A 66 0.25 19.77 0.20
CA SER A 66 -0.89 20.27 0.99
C SER A 66 -1.05 19.60 2.35
N VAL A 67 -0.32 18.53 2.67
CA VAL A 67 -0.48 17.76 3.92
C VAL A 67 -0.35 18.65 5.15
N ALA A 68 0.71 19.44 5.26
CA ALA A 68 0.94 20.31 6.42
C ALA A 68 -0.19 21.35 6.62
N ALA A 69 -0.73 21.89 5.51
CA ALA A 69 -1.85 22.82 5.57
C ALA A 69 -3.15 22.14 6.01
N THR A 70 -3.45 20.95 5.46
CA THR A 70 -4.64 20.19 5.88
C THR A 70 -4.55 19.72 7.33
N ASP A 71 -3.37 19.38 7.84
CA ASP A 71 -3.16 19.08 9.25
C ASP A 71 -3.38 20.29 10.16
N ALA A 72 -2.96 21.47 9.74
CA ALA A 72 -3.24 22.72 10.45
C ALA A 72 -4.75 23.03 10.49
N ILE A 73 -5.44 22.82 9.38
CA ILE A 73 -6.90 22.95 9.29
C ILE A 73 -7.58 21.91 10.21
N ALA A 74 -7.15 20.66 10.17
CA ALA A 74 -7.71 19.62 11.03
C ALA A 74 -7.57 19.94 12.53
N ARG A 75 -6.43 20.49 12.94
CA ARG A 75 -6.24 20.98 14.32
C ARG A 75 -7.12 22.18 14.65
N ARG A 76 -7.27 23.13 13.71
CA ARG A 76 -8.12 24.32 13.89
C ARG A 76 -9.59 23.96 14.15
N PHE A 77 -10.07 22.89 13.53
CA PHE A 77 -11.44 22.43 13.64
C PHE A 77 -11.59 21.10 14.38
N ALA A 78 -10.66 20.75 15.27
CA ALA A 78 -10.61 19.44 15.94
C ALA A 78 -11.95 19.01 16.55
N ASP A 79 -12.68 19.94 17.18
CA ASP A 79 -13.97 19.68 17.85
C ASP A 79 -15.14 19.47 16.87
N ARG A 80 -14.96 19.83 15.59
CA ARG A 80 -15.97 19.75 14.55
C ARG A 80 -15.60 18.87 13.39
N LEU A 81 -14.36 18.40 13.31
CA LEU A 81 -13.83 17.70 12.15
C LEU A 81 -14.49 16.34 11.98
N ALA A 82 -15.19 16.14 10.88
CA ALA A 82 -15.72 14.84 10.45
C ALA A 82 -14.81 14.16 9.42
N GLY A 83 -14.12 14.93 8.56
CA GLY A 83 -13.17 14.38 7.62
C GLY A 83 -12.45 15.42 6.76
N VAL A 84 -11.34 14.99 6.15
CA VAL A 84 -10.63 15.74 5.11
C VAL A 84 -10.45 14.81 3.91
N SER A 85 -10.86 15.25 2.73
CA SER A 85 -10.78 14.46 1.50
C SER A 85 -10.30 15.29 0.32
N ILE A 86 -9.85 14.60 -0.73
CA ILE A 86 -9.51 15.21 -2.02
C ILE A 86 -10.60 14.81 -3.02
N GLU A 87 -11.11 15.78 -3.74
CA GLU A 87 -11.94 15.59 -4.92
C GLU A 87 -11.13 15.90 -6.17
N HIS A 88 -11.13 14.97 -7.12
CA HIS A 88 -10.37 15.08 -8.37
C HIS A 88 -11.25 15.57 -9.55
N ALA A 89 -12.54 15.33 -9.48
CA ALA A 89 -13.52 15.71 -10.48
C ALA A 89 -14.77 16.31 -9.82
N PRO A 90 -15.47 17.28 -10.46
CA PRO A 90 -15.13 17.91 -11.73
C PRO A 90 -13.93 18.86 -11.64
N ALA A 91 -13.47 19.22 -10.44
CA ALA A 91 -12.31 20.07 -10.19
C ALA A 91 -11.48 19.52 -9.05
N PHE A 92 -10.16 19.65 -9.14
CA PHE A 92 -9.24 19.26 -8.06
C PHE A 92 -9.37 20.24 -6.90
N ARG A 93 -9.75 19.73 -5.72
CA ARG A 93 -9.92 20.52 -4.49
C ARG A 93 -9.80 19.67 -3.24
N ILE A 94 -9.51 20.31 -2.13
CA ILE A 94 -9.57 19.73 -0.79
C ILE A 94 -10.97 20.03 -0.22
N VAL A 95 -11.60 19.04 0.38
CA VAL A 95 -12.88 19.18 1.05
C VAL A 95 -12.70 18.86 2.52
N VAL A 96 -13.11 19.80 3.37
CA VAL A 96 -13.13 19.66 4.83
C VAL A 96 -14.57 19.51 5.27
N LEU A 97 -14.93 18.37 5.84
CA LEU A 97 -16.26 18.10 6.34
C LEU A 97 -16.32 18.37 7.86
N LEU A 98 -17.28 19.19 8.26
CA LEU A 98 -17.46 19.64 9.64
C LEU A 98 -18.86 19.32 10.18
N THR A 99 -18.95 19.05 11.47
CA THR A 99 -20.23 19.01 12.19
C THR A 99 -20.77 20.42 12.43
N GLY A 100 -22.06 20.50 12.81
CA GLY A 100 -22.76 21.77 13.01
C GLY A 100 -23.16 22.43 11.68
N ARG A 101 -23.79 23.62 11.77
CA ARG A 101 -24.34 24.34 10.60
C ARG A 101 -23.63 25.65 10.32
N GLU A 102 -22.72 26.06 11.18
CA GLU A 102 -21.98 27.31 11.00
C GLU A 102 -21.12 27.24 9.74
N PRO A 103 -21.35 28.13 8.76
CA PRO A 103 -20.57 28.14 7.54
C PRO A 103 -19.13 28.60 7.82
N VAL A 104 -18.20 28.08 7.05
CA VAL A 104 -16.79 28.48 7.04
C VAL A 104 -16.45 28.98 5.65
N ALA A 105 -15.79 30.12 5.57
CA ALA A 105 -15.35 30.68 4.28
C ALA A 105 -14.31 29.78 3.62
N GLU A 106 -14.41 29.62 2.29
CA GLU A 106 -13.41 28.93 1.50
C GLU A 106 -12.06 29.62 1.60
N GLU A 107 -10.99 28.83 1.56
CA GLU A 107 -9.62 29.33 1.50
C GLU A 107 -8.84 28.62 0.39
N ARG A 108 -7.61 29.02 0.17
CA ARG A 108 -6.74 28.42 -0.84
C ARG A 108 -5.38 28.05 -0.25
N VAL A 109 -4.86 26.90 -0.62
CA VAL A 109 -3.54 26.44 -0.26
C VAL A 109 -2.67 26.41 -1.49
N LEU A 110 -1.48 26.99 -1.42
CA LEU A 110 -0.48 26.89 -2.48
C LEU A 110 0.23 25.55 -2.35
N ALA A 111 0.06 24.68 -3.34
CA ALA A 111 0.63 23.34 -3.38
C ALA A 111 0.74 22.87 -4.84
N GLY A 112 1.82 22.16 -5.20
CA GLY A 112 2.04 21.67 -6.56
C GLY A 112 2.14 22.77 -7.61
N GLY A 113 2.50 23.98 -7.24
CA GLY A 113 2.48 25.15 -8.12
C GLY A 113 1.07 25.65 -8.47
N MET A 114 0.04 25.25 -7.71
CA MET A 114 -1.38 25.59 -7.91
C MET A 114 -1.96 26.22 -6.65
N ALA A 115 -2.96 27.10 -6.81
CA ALA A 115 -3.80 27.59 -5.72
C ALA A 115 -4.98 26.61 -5.53
N VAL A 116 -4.78 25.57 -4.72
CA VAL A 116 -5.77 24.51 -4.47
C VAL A 116 -6.91 25.06 -3.60
N PRO A 117 -8.17 25.02 -4.05
CA PRO A 117 -9.32 25.41 -3.23
C PRO A 117 -9.50 24.46 -2.04
N VAL A 118 -9.79 25.02 -0.87
CA VAL A 118 -10.24 24.30 0.32
C VAL A 118 -11.70 24.68 0.57
N VAL A 119 -12.59 23.74 0.35
CA VAL A 119 -14.03 23.92 0.48
C VAL A 119 -14.49 23.31 1.80
N TYR A 120 -15.27 24.06 2.56
CA TYR A 120 -15.85 23.60 3.82
C TYR A 120 -17.30 23.16 3.61
N ARG A 121 -17.59 21.90 3.96
CA ARG A 121 -18.95 21.37 4.02
C ARG A 121 -19.34 21.18 5.48
N THR A 122 -20.52 21.65 5.86
CA THR A 122 -21.03 21.55 7.22
C THR A 122 -22.24 20.62 7.28
N GLY A 123 -22.64 20.21 8.48
CA GLY A 123 -23.83 19.40 8.70
C GLY A 123 -23.55 17.90 8.88
N ALA A 124 -22.30 17.48 9.00
CA ALA A 124 -21.98 16.10 9.39
C ALA A 124 -22.59 15.81 10.78
N SER A 125 -23.08 14.58 10.97
CA SER A 125 -23.76 14.16 12.20
C SER A 125 -22.81 13.73 13.31
N ALA A 126 -21.57 13.38 12.97
CA ALA A 126 -20.54 12.97 13.92
C ALA A 126 -19.15 13.46 13.51
N THR A 127 -18.29 13.69 14.49
CA THR A 127 -16.88 13.97 14.24
C THR A 127 -16.11 12.66 13.94
N ARG A 128 -14.95 12.77 13.30
CA ARG A 128 -14.02 11.65 13.11
C ARG A 128 -13.74 10.93 14.43
N GLY A 129 -13.45 11.68 15.50
CA GLY A 129 -13.17 11.10 16.82
C GLY A 129 -14.33 10.28 17.38
N GLN A 130 -15.58 10.76 17.18
CA GLN A 130 -16.77 10.02 17.61
C GLN A 130 -16.96 8.71 16.83
N VAL A 131 -16.74 8.73 15.51
CA VAL A 131 -16.85 7.51 14.68
C VAL A 131 -15.77 6.50 15.05
N VAL A 132 -14.50 6.91 15.18
CA VAL A 132 -13.41 6.03 15.59
C VAL A 132 -13.65 5.42 16.97
N ALA A 133 -14.05 6.23 17.95
CA ALA A 133 -14.39 5.75 19.29
C ALA A 133 -15.58 4.76 19.29
N ALA A 134 -16.58 4.96 18.40
CA ALA A 134 -17.67 4.03 18.23
C ALA A 134 -17.20 2.69 17.64
N ILE A 135 -16.30 2.70 16.66
CA ILE A 135 -15.67 1.48 16.11
C ILE A 135 -14.96 0.73 17.24
N GLU A 136 -14.08 1.39 17.98
CA GLU A 136 -13.31 0.75 19.07
C GLU A 136 -14.21 0.15 20.14
N ARG A 137 -15.29 0.83 20.49
CA ARG A 137 -16.21 0.43 21.55
C ARG A 137 -17.11 -0.74 21.15
N PHE A 138 -17.71 -0.70 19.96
CA PHE A 138 -18.83 -1.58 19.59
C PHE A 138 -18.45 -2.73 18.64
N GLN A 139 -17.26 -2.71 18.01
CA GLN A 139 -16.90 -3.73 17.01
C GLN A 139 -16.96 -5.16 17.55
N ALA A 140 -16.55 -5.40 18.79
CA ALA A 140 -16.55 -6.74 19.37
C ALA A 140 -17.97 -7.28 19.59
N GLU A 141 -18.89 -6.44 20.11
CA GLU A 141 -20.29 -6.77 20.30
C GLU A 141 -21.00 -7.06 18.97
N ILE A 142 -20.81 -6.17 17.99
CA ILE A 142 -21.41 -6.32 16.65
C ILE A 142 -20.90 -7.59 15.97
N ARG A 143 -19.60 -7.89 16.05
CA ARG A 143 -19.02 -9.12 15.50
C ARG A 143 -19.61 -10.38 16.12
N ALA A 144 -19.85 -10.38 17.43
CA ALA A 144 -20.43 -11.51 18.13
C ALA A 144 -21.90 -11.73 17.78
N ALA A 145 -22.61 -10.69 17.36
CA ALA A 145 -24.03 -10.76 17.00
C ALA A 145 -24.27 -11.16 15.54
N MET A 146 -23.25 -11.18 14.67
CA MET A 146 -23.40 -11.45 13.25
C MET A 146 -22.83 -12.83 12.86
N PRO A 147 -23.48 -13.56 11.93
CA PRO A 147 -22.98 -14.84 11.42
C PRO A 147 -21.60 -14.75 10.77
N HIS A 148 -21.36 -13.68 10.01
CA HIS A 148 -20.06 -13.36 9.42
C HIS A 148 -19.53 -12.06 10.02
N ALA A 149 -18.29 -12.09 10.51
CA ALA A 149 -17.68 -10.93 11.16
C ALA A 149 -17.55 -9.74 10.20
N PRO A 150 -18.13 -8.56 10.52
CA PRO A 150 -18.06 -7.39 9.69
C PRO A 150 -16.71 -6.66 9.83
N SER A 151 -16.40 -5.81 8.84
CA SER A 151 -15.32 -4.81 8.93
C SER A 151 -15.90 -3.42 9.15
N PHE A 152 -15.12 -2.54 9.74
CA PHE A 152 -15.53 -1.17 10.05
C PHE A 152 -14.52 -0.18 9.50
N GLY A 153 -14.98 0.99 9.07
CA GLY A 153 -14.11 2.07 8.62
C GLY A 153 -14.82 3.42 8.62
N LEU A 154 -14.06 4.50 8.54
CA LEU A 154 -14.57 5.86 8.41
C LEU A 154 -14.43 6.33 6.97
N ASP A 155 -15.52 6.76 6.35
CA ASP A 155 -15.49 7.51 5.11
C ASP A 155 -15.36 9.01 5.41
N GLN A 156 -14.18 9.57 5.19
CA GLN A 156 -13.91 10.99 5.44
C GLN A 156 -14.65 11.94 4.49
N ARG A 157 -15.23 11.43 3.40
CA ARG A 157 -16.05 12.23 2.46
C ARG A 157 -17.43 12.51 3.00
N THR A 158 -17.99 11.58 3.79
CA THR A 158 -19.36 11.63 4.30
C THR A 158 -19.43 11.75 5.82
N GLY A 159 -18.36 11.42 6.54
CA GLY A 159 -18.32 11.37 8.01
C GLY A 159 -19.07 10.17 8.58
N GLU A 160 -19.38 9.15 7.77
CA GLU A 160 -20.12 7.96 8.17
C GLU A 160 -19.17 6.82 8.58
N MET A 161 -19.61 6.01 9.53
CA MET A 161 -19.07 4.67 9.75
C MET A 161 -19.51 3.77 8.59
N VAL A 162 -18.57 3.23 7.83
CA VAL A 162 -18.84 2.21 6.82
C VAL A 162 -18.70 0.84 7.47
N VAL A 163 -19.79 0.08 7.52
CA VAL A 163 -19.77 -1.31 7.99
C VAL A 163 -19.84 -2.21 6.77
N THR A 164 -18.74 -2.96 6.54
CA THR A 164 -18.67 -3.92 5.44
C THR A 164 -19.11 -5.29 5.94
N VAL A 165 -20.18 -5.82 5.37
CA VAL A 165 -20.87 -7.05 5.79
C VAL A 165 -20.94 -8.05 4.65
N ASN A 166 -21.10 -9.35 4.99
CA ASN A 166 -21.34 -10.37 3.99
C ASN A 166 -22.72 -10.16 3.33
N ARG A 167 -22.80 -10.36 2.03
CA ARG A 167 -24.05 -10.23 1.27
C ARG A 167 -25.16 -11.10 1.82
N SER A 168 -24.86 -12.36 2.19
CA SER A 168 -25.84 -13.27 2.77
C SER A 168 -26.47 -12.77 4.06
N ASP A 169 -25.74 -12.00 4.87
CA ASP A 169 -26.26 -11.42 6.10
C ASP A 169 -27.21 -10.28 5.80
N VAL A 170 -26.92 -9.45 4.78
CA VAL A 170 -27.82 -8.40 4.31
C VAL A 170 -29.08 -8.98 3.72
N ASP A 171 -28.99 -10.06 2.94
CA ASP A 171 -30.14 -10.73 2.33
C ASP A 171 -31.06 -11.37 3.40
N ALA A 172 -30.49 -11.86 4.52
CA ALA A 172 -31.25 -12.46 5.61
C ALA A 172 -31.89 -11.42 6.56
N TYR A 173 -31.20 -10.33 6.85
CA TYR A 173 -31.64 -9.33 7.83
C TYR A 173 -32.41 -8.16 7.23
N GLY A 174 -32.16 -7.83 5.98
CA GLY A 174 -32.62 -6.63 5.31
C GLY A 174 -31.70 -5.42 5.52
N HIS A 175 -31.32 -4.76 4.41
CA HIS A 175 -30.36 -3.65 4.40
C HIS A 175 -30.75 -2.51 5.37
N ASP A 176 -31.99 -2.04 5.29
CA ASP A 176 -32.44 -0.87 6.06
C ASP A 176 -32.58 -1.16 7.55
N ALA A 177 -33.06 -2.37 7.89
CA ALA A 177 -33.18 -2.82 9.29
C ALA A 177 -31.77 -2.88 9.92
N MET A 178 -30.82 -3.53 9.27
CA MET A 178 -29.44 -3.66 9.76
C MET A 178 -28.76 -2.30 9.90
N SER A 179 -28.89 -1.39 8.91
CA SER A 179 -28.34 -0.05 8.97
C SER A 179 -28.91 0.78 10.12
N THR A 180 -30.23 0.67 10.36
CA THR A 180 -30.91 1.36 11.45
C THR A 180 -30.44 0.83 12.81
N ASP A 181 -30.40 -0.48 13.01
CA ASP A 181 -29.97 -1.10 14.27
C ASP A 181 -28.53 -0.76 14.61
N LEU A 182 -27.62 -0.81 13.63
CA LEU A 182 -26.23 -0.40 13.81
C LEU A 182 -26.08 1.08 14.15
N THR A 183 -26.86 1.95 13.50
CA THR A 183 -26.88 3.38 13.82
C THR A 183 -27.36 3.66 15.25
N LEU A 184 -28.41 2.97 15.69
CA LEU A 184 -28.93 3.08 17.06
C LEU A 184 -27.92 2.57 18.09
N THR A 185 -27.26 1.44 17.82
CA THR A 185 -26.25 0.85 18.68
C THR A 185 -25.02 1.73 18.82
N THR A 186 -24.46 2.18 17.70
CA THR A 186 -23.20 2.92 17.66
C THR A 186 -23.36 4.40 17.95
N ARG A 187 -24.56 4.96 17.78
CA ARG A 187 -24.91 6.38 17.91
C ARG A 187 -24.14 7.31 16.97
N VAL A 188 -23.66 6.76 15.86
CA VAL A 188 -23.05 7.52 14.76
C VAL A 188 -23.71 7.11 13.45
N PRO A 189 -23.67 7.93 12.39
CA PRO A 189 -24.26 7.55 11.11
C PRO A 189 -23.53 6.33 10.53
N VAL A 190 -24.31 5.31 10.13
CA VAL A 190 -23.78 4.05 9.56
C VAL A 190 -24.25 3.91 8.12
N ARG A 191 -23.32 3.58 7.24
CA ARG A 191 -23.56 3.14 5.87
C ARG A 191 -23.07 1.71 5.68
N LEU A 192 -23.95 0.84 5.19
CA LEU A 192 -23.59 -0.55 4.88
C LEU A 192 -22.90 -0.68 3.51
N ARG A 193 -21.91 -1.53 3.44
CA ARG A 193 -21.28 -2.01 2.22
C ARG A 193 -21.32 -3.53 2.20
N SER A 194 -22.05 -4.14 1.28
CA SER A 194 -22.09 -5.60 1.14
C SER A 194 -20.95 -6.10 0.25
N VAL A 195 -20.31 -7.19 0.67
CA VAL A 195 -19.26 -7.88 -0.09
C VAL A 195 -19.47 -9.38 -0.01
N ASP A 196 -18.95 -10.11 -0.98
CA ASP A 196 -19.13 -11.57 -1.00
C ASP A 196 -18.07 -12.28 -0.14
N ARG A 197 -16.88 -11.71 -0.01
CA ARG A 197 -15.80 -12.27 0.83
C ARG A 197 -14.78 -11.20 1.24
N VAL A 198 -14.29 -11.32 2.48
CA VAL A 198 -13.12 -10.60 3.01
C VAL A 198 -12.11 -11.63 3.49
N GLY A 199 -10.84 -11.44 3.21
CA GLY A 199 -9.79 -12.36 3.64
C GLY A 199 -8.40 -11.78 3.46
N ASP A 200 -7.39 -12.48 4.00
CA ASP A 200 -6.00 -12.17 3.74
C ASP A 200 -5.63 -12.50 2.29
N LEU A 201 -4.70 -11.74 1.73
CA LEU A 201 -4.09 -12.05 0.46
C LEU A 201 -3.17 -13.26 0.66
N SER A 202 -3.55 -14.42 0.15
CA SER A 202 -2.69 -15.59 0.16
C SER A 202 -2.02 -15.78 -1.20
N ILE A 203 -0.73 -15.80 -1.20
CA ILE A 203 0.26 -16.46 -2.09
C ILE A 203 0.39 -15.97 -3.53
N ASP A 204 1.43 -15.31 -3.75
CA ASP A 204 2.47 -15.22 -4.81
C ASP A 204 2.95 -13.78 -4.99
N GLY A 205 4.15 -13.47 -4.65
CA GLY A 205 4.60 -12.22 -4.25
C GLY A 205 5.56 -11.32 -4.98
N GLY A 206 5.83 -10.12 -4.74
CA GLY A 206 6.50 -8.91 -5.11
C GLY A 206 7.98 -8.94 -5.45
N ALA A 207 8.92 -8.33 -4.79
CA ALA A 207 10.18 -9.07 -4.81
C ALA A 207 9.80 -10.39 -4.18
N ARG A 208 9.84 -11.44 -4.95
CA ARG A 208 9.25 -12.71 -4.55
C ARG A 208 9.99 -13.29 -3.36
N VAL A 209 9.30 -13.43 -2.23
CA VAL A 209 9.76 -14.29 -1.16
C VAL A 209 8.93 -15.56 -1.15
N VAL A 210 9.55 -16.69 -0.92
CA VAL A 210 8.89 -17.99 -0.88
C VAL A 210 9.26 -18.71 0.40
N GLY A 211 8.30 -19.40 0.97
CA GLY A 211 8.51 -20.22 2.16
C GLY A 211 7.55 -21.39 2.21
N VAL A 212 7.81 -22.32 3.12
CA VAL A 212 6.92 -23.45 3.42
C VAL A 212 6.22 -23.14 4.73
N SER A 213 4.89 -23.16 4.72
CA SER A 213 4.09 -22.97 5.93
C SER A 213 4.27 -24.17 6.85
N ALA A 214 4.57 -23.90 8.12
CA ALA A 214 4.65 -24.93 9.15
C ALA A 214 3.27 -25.52 9.49
N VAL A 215 2.18 -24.84 9.12
CA VAL A 215 0.81 -25.24 9.45
C VAL A 215 0.29 -26.34 8.51
N ASP A 216 0.52 -26.19 7.20
CA ASP A 216 -0.04 -27.09 6.18
C ASP A 216 1.00 -27.71 5.24
N GLY A 217 2.29 -27.40 5.41
CA GLY A 217 3.39 -27.93 4.60
C GLY A 217 3.43 -27.41 3.15
N ARG A 218 2.55 -26.46 2.80
CA ARG A 218 2.47 -25.93 1.43
C ARG A 218 3.51 -24.82 1.23
N ARG A 219 3.97 -24.70 -0.01
CA ARG A 219 4.84 -23.61 -0.42
C ARG A 219 4.03 -22.37 -0.72
N TYR A 220 4.35 -21.31 -0.01
CA TYR A 220 3.73 -20.02 -0.11
C TYR A 220 4.73 -18.99 -0.62
N ALA A 221 4.23 -17.98 -1.28
CA ALA A 221 5.02 -16.84 -1.69
C ALA A 221 4.33 -15.54 -1.26
N CYS A 222 5.10 -14.53 -0.92
CA CYS A 222 4.68 -13.20 -0.52
C CYS A 222 5.51 -12.14 -1.22
N THR A 223 5.22 -10.90 -0.91
CA THR A 223 5.91 -9.72 -1.41
C THR A 223 6.83 -9.16 -0.34
N THR A 224 8.08 -8.85 -0.66
CA THR A 224 8.86 -7.94 0.18
C THR A 224 8.27 -6.54 0.14
N GLY A 225 8.23 -5.89 1.28
CA GLY A 225 7.93 -4.47 1.39
C GLY A 225 9.18 -3.62 1.20
N PHE A 226 9.45 -2.78 2.18
CA PHE A 226 10.62 -1.90 2.17
C PHE A 226 11.81 -2.53 2.89
N VAL A 227 12.98 -2.04 2.57
CA VAL A 227 14.16 -2.23 3.42
C VAL A 227 14.02 -1.32 4.63
N VAL A 228 14.34 -1.86 5.80
CA VAL A 228 14.25 -1.17 7.10
C VAL A 228 15.59 -1.22 7.82
N THR A 229 15.78 -0.35 8.80
CA THR A 229 17.00 -0.29 9.63
C THR A 229 16.69 0.04 11.07
N ASP A 230 17.50 -0.45 11.99
CA ASP A 230 17.56 -0.04 13.40
C ASP A 230 18.72 0.94 13.68
N GLY A 231 19.44 1.35 12.63
CA GLY A 231 20.62 2.21 12.69
C GLY A 231 21.94 1.42 12.70
N ALA A 232 21.95 0.15 13.10
CA ALA A 232 23.13 -0.71 13.13
C ALA A 232 23.12 -1.73 11.99
N GLN A 233 21.98 -2.25 11.63
CA GLN A 233 21.81 -3.24 10.56
C GLN A 233 20.59 -2.91 9.71
N ALA A 234 20.52 -3.54 8.54
CA ALA A 234 19.38 -3.43 7.64
C ALA A 234 18.67 -4.78 7.52
N GLY A 235 17.35 -4.74 7.37
CA GLY A 235 16.49 -5.88 7.11
C GLY A 235 15.48 -5.58 6.02
N VAL A 236 14.74 -6.59 5.60
CA VAL A 236 13.61 -6.48 4.69
C VAL A 236 12.34 -6.94 5.39
N VAL A 237 11.24 -6.22 5.17
CA VAL A 237 9.95 -6.59 5.77
C VAL A 237 9.00 -7.21 4.75
N THR A 238 8.08 -8.03 5.24
CA THR A 238 6.92 -8.54 4.51
C THR A 238 5.73 -8.69 5.49
N ALA A 239 4.59 -9.23 5.06
CA ALA A 239 3.44 -9.41 5.94
C ALA A 239 3.67 -10.52 6.98
N ALA A 240 3.15 -10.35 8.22
CA ALA A 240 3.33 -11.31 9.30
C ALA A 240 2.65 -12.67 9.02
N HIS A 241 1.56 -12.67 8.25
CA HIS A 241 0.86 -13.92 7.90
C HIS A 241 1.56 -14.75 6.81
N CYS A 242 2.71 -14.28 6.29
CA CYS A 242 3.58 -15.08 5.40
C CYS A 242 4.35 -16.13 6.20
N PRO A 243 4.88 -17.21 5.58
CA PRO A 243 5.72 -18.18 6.28
C PRO A 243 6.96 -17.55 6.93
N ASP A 244 7.37 -18.03 8.09
CA ASP A 244 8.53 -17.49 8.81
C ASP A 244 9.87 -17.81 8.11
N ALA A 245 9.97 -19.01 7.55
CA ALA A 245 11.15 -19.41 6.79
C ALA A 245 11.00 -19.00 5.32
N LEU A 246 11.61 -17.88 4.96
CA LEU A 246 11.52 -17.29 3.62
C LEU A 246 12.85 -17.29 2.90
N SER A 247 12.78 -17.46 1.59
CA SER A 247 13.86 -17.19 0.65
C SER A 247 13.45 -16.07 -0.31
N TYR A 248 14.35 -15.14 -0.56
CA TYR A 248 14.18 -14.10 -1.56
C TYR A 248 14.50 -14.65 -2.96
N ILE A 249 13.66 -14.36 -3.94
CA ILE A 249 13.87 -14.73 -5.34
C ILE A 249 14.33 -13.49 -6.12
N GLY A 250 15.64 -13.41 -6.32
CA GLY A 250 16.28 -12.33 -7.05
C GLY A 250 16.22 -12.49 -8.58
N PRO A 251 16.90 -11.58 -9.30
CA PRO A 251 17.10 -11.68 -10.75
C PRO A 251 17.66 -13.04 -11.15
N GLY A 252 17.25 -13.56 -12.30
CA GLY A 252 17.66 -14.88 -12.77
C GLY A 252 17.13 -16.05 -11.94
N ARG A 253 16.12 -15.83 -11.09
CA ARG A 253 15.51 -16.80 -10.16
C ARG A 253 16.48 -17.35 -9.10
N ARG A 254 17.55 -16.62 -8.80
CA ARG A 254 18.42 -16.97 -7.69
C ARG A 254 17.67 -16.91 -6.38
N GLU A 255 17.68 -17.99 -5.63
CA GLU A 255 17.04 -18.09 -4.31
C GLU A 255 18.08 -17.79 -3.22
N THR A 256 17.80 -16.79 -2.37
CA THR A 256 18.65 -16.38 -1.25
C THR A 256 17.85 -16.55 0.05
N PRO A 257 18.26 -17.46 0.95
CA PRO A 257 17.60 -17.62 2.24
C PRO A 257 17.66 -16.32 3.06
N LEU A 258 16.56 -16.00 3.73
CA LEU A 258 16.45 -14.87 4.64
C LEU A 258 16.49 -15.36 6.09
N THR A 259 17.14 -14.60 6.97
CA THR A 259 17.18 -14.90 8.41
C THR A 259 15.99 -14.21 9.10
N PHE A 260 15.05 -15.00 9.63
CA PHE A 260 13.91 -14.53 10.38
C PHE A 260 14.34 -13.86 11.69
N VAL A 261 13.83 -12.65 11.96
CA VAL A 261 14.10 -11.90 13.20
C VAL A 261 12.89 -11.94 14.12
N GLY A 262 11.69 -11.77 13.58
CA GLY A 262 10.45 -11.77 14.33
C GLY A 262 9.25 -11.34 13.50
N GLN A 263 8.05 -11.58 14.05
CA GLN A 263 6.80 -11.18 13.44
C GLN A 263 5.87 -10.50 14.44
N TRP A 264 5.07 -9.57 13.94
CA TRP A 264 4.08 -8.80 14.69
C TRP A 264 2.79 -8.77 13.86
N GLY A 265 1.82 -9.58 14.28
CA GLY A 265 0.58 -9.84 13.54
C GLY A 265 -0.68 -9.51 14.34
N TRP A 266 -0.64 -8.57 15.31
CA TRP A 266 -1.71 -8.33 16.25
C TRP A 266 -2.31 -6.94 16.13
N GLY A 267 -3.65 -6.86 16.16
CA GLY A 267 -4.39 -5.60 16.27
C GLY A 267 -4.15 -4.63 15.12
N TYR A 268 -3.07 -3.89 15.16
CA TYR A 268 -2.69 -2.86 14.19
C TYR A 268 -1.47 -3.22 13.34
N GLN A 269 -0.87 -4.39 13.56
CA GLN A 269 0.36 -4.83 12.87
C GLN A 269 0.13 -6.09 12.04
N ASP A 270 0.81 -6.15 10.91
CA ASP A 270 0.98 -7.34 10.08
C ASP A 270 2.33 -7.24 9.37
N VAL A 271 3.39 -7.42 10.11
CA VAL A 271 4.75 -7.29 9.61
C VAL A 271 5.64 -8.36 10.19
N GLN A 272 6.49 -8.96 9.37
CA GLN A 272 7.64 -9.73 9.80
C GLN A 272 8.91 -9.15 9.20
N LEU A 273 10.01 -9.34 9.91
CA LEU A 273 11.34 -8.80 9.61
C LEU A 273 12.33 -9.93 9.36
N HIS A 274 13.12 -9.75 8.32
CA HIS A 274 14.18 -10.67 7.93
C HIS A 274 15.48 -9.92 7.66
N LEU A 275 16.61 -10.53 8.01
CA LEU A 275 17.93 -10.09 7.59
C LEU A 275 18.37 -10.88 6.34
N ALA A 276 19.24 -10.26 5.54
CA ALA A 276 19.90 -10.88 4.40
C ALA A 276 21.41 -10.85 4.59
N ALA A 277 22.10 -11.86 4.09
CA ALA A 277 23.56 -11.86 4.06
C ALA A 277 24.12 -10.84 3.04
N GLU A 278 23.31 -10.48 2.05
CA GLU A 278 23.65 -9.53 1.00
C GLU A 278 23.30 -8.09 1.45
N PRO A 279 24.05 -7.07 0.97
CA PRO A 279 23.74 -5.68 1.27
C PRO A 279 22.34 -5.29 0.81
N LEU A 280 21.57 -4.68 1.70
CA LEU A 280 20.22 -4.17 1.43
C LEU A 280 20.29 -2.68 1.09
N ARG A 281 19.60 -2.29 0.03
CA ARG A 281 19.54 -0.89 -0.44
C ARG A 281 18.14 -0.33 -0.21
N PRO A 282 17.99 0.99 0.00
CA PRO A 282 16.67 1.64 0.17
C PRO A 282 15.92 1.74 -1.17
N LEU A 283 15.74 0.60 -1.83
CA LEU A 283 15.12 0.49 -3.16
C LEU A 283 13.94 -0.49 -3.12
N PHE A 284 12.95 -0.26 -3.96
CA PHE A 284 11.85 -1.19 -4.21
C PHE A 284 11.48 -1.20 -5.70
N TYR A 285 10.98 -2.32 -6.20
CA TYR A 285 10.50 -2.44 -7.58
C TYR A 285 9.22 -1.60 -7.77
N ALA A 286 9.14 -0.95 -8.93
CA ALA A 286 8.08 -0.02 -9.26
C ALA A 286 7.38 -0.32 -10.61
N ASP A 287 7.65 -1.49 -11.18
CA ASP A 287 7.00 -1.97 -12.38
C ASP A 287 6.73 -3.48 -12.29
N SER A 288 5.85 -3.98 -13.15
CA SER A 288 5.49 -5.41 -13.17
C SER A 288 6.65 -6.31 -13.61
N PRO A 289 7.46 -5.98 -14.65
CA PRO A 289 8.57 -6.81 -15.10
C PRO A 289 9.82 -6.73 -14.20
N LYS A 290 9.84 -5.90 -13.15
CA LYS A 290 10.98 -5.69 -12.25
C LYS A 290 12.23 -5.12 -12.95
N THR A 291 12.02 -4.22 -13.86
CA THR A 291 13.10 -3.51 -14.59
C THR A 291 13.37 -2.12 -14.03
N LEU A 292 12.40 -1.57 -13.28
CA LEU A 292 12.50 -0.26 -12.64
C LEU A 292 12.48 -0.41 -11.12
N VAL A 293 13.40 0.28 -10.45
CA VAL A 293 13.42 0.42 -8.99
C VAL A 293 13.36 1.88 -8.59
N ARG A 294 12.73 2.15 -7.46
CA ARG A 294 12.64 3.49 -6.87
C ARG A 294 13.41 3.55 -5.56
N PRO A 295 14.11 4.65 -5.30
CA PRO A 295 14.65 4.90 -3.97
C PRO A 295 13.52 5.29 -3.02
N VAL A 296 13.63 4.90 -1.75
CA VAL A 296 12.81 5.49 -0.70
C VAL A 296 13.46 6.78 -0.23
N THR A 297 12.78 7.92 -0.42
CA THR A 297 13.29 9.23 0.00
C THR A 297 12.55 9.81 1.21
N GLY A 298 11.36 9.27 1.54
CA GLY A 298 10.53 9.71 2.63
C GLY A 298 9.52 8.66 3.08
N THR A 299 8.84 8.97 4.17
CA THR A 299 7.67 8.23 4.67
C THR A 299 6.55 9.22 4.95
N ARG A 300 5.30 8.78 4.85
CA ARG A 300 4.14 9.58 5.21
C ARG A 300 3.29 8.83 6.23
N SER A 301 2.98 9.50 7.34
CA SER A 301 2.19 8.93 8.42
C SER A 301 0.72 8.70 8.00
N ARG A 302 0.13 7.60 8.51
CA ARG A 302 -1.30 7.30 8.32
C ARG A 302 -2.23 8.41 8.81
N TYR A 303 -1.82 9.13 9.85
CA TYR A 303 -2.64 10.20 10.42
C TYR A 303 -2.86 11.38 9.46
N THR A 304 -2.04 11.47 8.43
CA THR A 304 -2.10 12.49 7.37
C THR A 304 -2.78 11.97 6.10
N MET A 305 -3.20 10.69 6.08
CA MET A 305 -3.89 10.09 4.93
C MET A 305 -5.33 10.58 4.85
N ARG A 306 -5.78 10.82 3.63
CA ARG A 306 -7.11 11.37 3.31
C ARG A 306 -7.82 10.46 2.33
N ALA A 307 -9.13 10.39 2.42
CA ALA A 307 -9.91 9.80 1.34
C ALA A 307 -9.67 10.60 0.04
N GLY A 308 -9.39 9.91 -1.06
CA GLY A 308 -9.01 10.51 -2.33
C GLY A 308 -7.50 10.67 -2.55
N ASP A 309 -6.63 10.47 -1.56
CA ASP A 309 -5.20 10.38 -1.83
C ASP A 309 -4.94 9.28 -2.87
N PHE A 310 -4.26 9.63 -3.98
CA PHE A 310 -3.94 8.69 -5.05
C PHE A 310 -2.63 8.00 -4.73
N VAL A 311 -2.69 6.70 -4.48
CA VAL A 311 -1.57 5.88 -4.02
C VAL A 311 -1.33 4.70 -4.95
N CYS A 312 -0.10 4.23 -4.98
CA CYS A 312 0.30 3.09 -5.79
C CYS A 312 0.74 1.93 -4.90
N HIS A 313 0.62 0.71 -5.39
CA HIS A 313 1.25 -0.46 -4.80
C HIS A 313 1.98 -1.27 -5.86
N ARG A 314 2.87 -2.10 -5.40
CA ARG A 314 3.50 -3.11 -6.23
C ARG A 314 3.40 -4.46 -5.54
N GLY A 315 2.61 -5.35 -6.13
CA GLY A 315 2.55 -6.76 -5.77
C GLY A 315 3.15 -7.62 -6.87
N GLU A 316 3.64 -8.80 -6.56
CA GLU A 316 4.16 -9.65 -7.62
C GLU A 316 3.05 -10.32 -8.44
N ARG A 317 1.91 -10.52 -7.85
CA ARG A 317 0.78 -11.15 -8.55
C ARG A 317 0.09 -10.20 -9.51
N THR A 318 -0.08 -8.96 -9.08
CA THR A 318 -0.78 -7.96 -9.86
C THR A 318 0.12 -6.91 -10.50
N GLY A 319 1.41 -6.88 -10.14
CA GLY A 319 2.36 -5.89 -10.62
C GLY A 319 2.14 -4.52 -9.98
N TYR A 320 2.39 -3.49 -10.74
CA TYR A 320 2.22 -2.09 -10.35
C TYR A 320 0.82 -1.60 -10.71
N SER A 321 0.16 -0.94 -9.78
CA SER A 321 -1.11 -0.24 -10.04
C SER A 321 -1.36 0.87 -9.02
N CYS A 322 -2.20 1.85 -9.39
CA CYS A 322 -2.53 3.00 -8.56
C CYS A 322 -4.04 3.18 -8.43
N ALA A 323 -4.50 3.65 -7.27
CA ALA A 323 -5.90 3.95 -7.02
C ALA A 323 -6.06 4.93 -5.86
N GLU A 324 -7.31 5.30 -5.54
CA GLU A 324 -7.62 6.22 -4.45
C GLU A 324 -7.76 5.50 -3.11
N VAL A 325 -7.28 6.15 -2.05
CA VAL A 325 -7.65 5.81 -0.67
C VAL A 325 -9.17 6.02 -0.52
N GLU A 326 -9.86 4.99 -0.03
CA GLU A 326 -11.30 5.06 0.24
C GLU A 326 -11.59 5.37 1.70
N LEU A 327 -11.12 4.51 2.60
CA LEU A 327 -11.38 4.61 4.03
C LEU A 327 -10.05 4.74 4.76
N THR A 328 -10.04 5.63 5.75
CA THR A 328 -9.03 5.67 6.80
C THR A 328 -9.62 5.11 8.09
N ASP A 329 -8.80 4.80 9.06
CA ASP A 329 -9.26 4.24 10.33
C ASP A 329 -10.12 2.97 10.12
N PHE A 330 -9.71 2.10 9.17
CA PHE A 330 -10.38 0.84 8.86
C PHE A 330 -9.98 -0.26 9.82
N ALA A 331 -10.96 -1.03 10.30
CA ALA A 331 -10.77 -2.23 11.12
C ALA A 331 -11.21 -3.46 10.32
N PRO A 332 -10.28 -4.26 9.77
CA PRO A 332 -10.60 -5.49 9.06
C PRO A 332 -11.41 -6.47 9.90
N SER A 333 -12.17 -7.35 9.26
CA SER A 333 -13.02 -8.33 9.93
C SER A 333 -12.26 -9.50 10.54
N GLY A 334 -12.88 -10.18 11.51
CA GLY A 334 -12.53 -11.51 11.99
C GLY A 334 -11.16 -11.65 12.61
N ASP A 335 -10.57 -12.84 12.43
CA ASP A 335 -9.30 -13.25 13.04
C ASP A 335 -8.06 -12.79 12.29
N LEU A 336 -8.21 -11.89 11.32
CA LEU A 336 -7.13 -11.41 10.45
C LEU A 336 -6.00 -10.69 11.22
N CYS A 337 -6.25 -10.35 12.50
CA CYS A 337 -5.27 -9.70 13.37
C CYS A 337 -5.02 -10.53 14.66
N GLY A 338 -5.21 -11.84 14.61
CA GLY A 338 -5.11 -12.68 15.82
C GLY A 338 -6.15 -12.35 16.88
N GLY A 339 -7.25 -11.75 16.48
CA GLY A 339 -8.33 -11.18 17.26
C GLY A 339 -8.88 -9.94 16.54
N ALA A 340 -9.57 -9.07 17.28
CA ALA A 340 -10.12 -7.84 16.73
C ALA A 340 -9.02 -6.92 16.19
N CYS A 341 -9.12 -6.51 14.92
CA CYS A 341 -8.26 -5.49 14.35
C CYS A 341 -8.61 -4.11 14.90
N THR A 342 -7.61 -3.27 15.14
CA THR A 342 -7.82 -1.86 15.48
C THR A 342 -8.18 -1.04 14.26
N PRO A 343 -8.87 0.12 14.38
CA PRO A 343 -9.20 0.98 13.25
C PRO A 343 -7.99 1.82 12.81
N THR A 344 -6.93 1.16 12.39
CA THR A 344 -5.65 1.78 12.01
C THR A 344 -5.21 1.48 10.58
N TRP A 345 -5.99 0.67 9.88
CA TRP A 345 -5.70 0.25 8.52
C TRP A 345 -6.28 1.24 7.51
N VAL A 346 -5.72 1.28 6.32
CA VAL A 346 -6.16 2.17 5.24
C VAL A 346 -6.60 1.32 4.05
N THR A 347 -7.80 1.58 3.51
CA THR A 347 -8.29 0.89 2.30
C THR A 347 -8.03 1.71 1.06
N VAL A 348 -7.77 0.99 -0.03
CA VAL A 348 -7.58 1.58 -1.37
C VAL A 348 -8.55 0.89 -2.32
N GLY A 349 -9.40 1.67 -3.00
CA GLY A 349 -10.40 1.16 -3.92
C GLY A 349 -9.78 0.52 -5.15
N GLY A 350 -10.09 -0.70 -5.44
CA GLY A 350 -9.60 -1.54 -6.51
C GLY A 350 -8.73 -1.01 -7.47
N PRO A 351 -8.03 -1.07 -8.43
CA PRO A 351 -8.37 -1.82 -9.62
C PRO A 351 -7.85 -3.25 -9.63
N VAL A 352 -6.74 -3.52 -8.97
CA VAL A 352 -6.12 -4.86 -9.02
C VAL A 352 -5.57 -5.21 -7.65
N CYS A 353 -6.01 -6.31 -7.08
CA CYS A 353 -5.39 -6.95 -5.94
C CYS A 353 -5.61 -8.46 -6.05
N ARG A 354 -4.65 -9.24 -5.65
CA ARG A 354 -4.76 -10.70 -5.60
C ARG A 354 -3.98 -11.26 -4.43
N SER A 355 -4.40 -12.44 -4.04
CA SER A 355 -3.61 -13.28 -3.16
C SER A 355 -2.17 -13.32 -3.64
N GLY A 356 -1.24 -12.84 -2.79
CA GLY A 356 0.17 -12.81 -3.08
C GLY A 356 0.80 -11.45 -3.19
N ASP A 357 0.01 -10.39 -3.18
CA ASP A 357 0.51 -9.02 -3.04
C ASP A 357 0.83 -8.69 -1.57
N SER A 358 0.55 -9.63 -0.65
CA SER A 358 0.82 -9.52 0.79
C SER A 358 2.26 -9.13 1.09
N GLY A 359 2.44 -8.09 1.90
CA GLY A 359 3.73 -7.50 2.25
C GLY A 359 4.24 -6.50 1.22
N GLY A 360 3.62 -6.39 0.04
CA GLY A 360 4.03 -5.49 -1.03
C GLY A 360 4.01 -4.02 -0.61
N PRO A 361 4.92 -3.20 -1.17
CA PRO A 361 5.03 -1.79 -0.81
C PRO A 361 3.84 -0.99 -1.34
N VAL A 362 3.31 -0.09 -0.49
CA VAL A 362 2.36 0.96 -0.86
C VAL A 362 3.08 2.30 -0.77
N PHE A 363 2.95 3.13 -1.79
CA PHE A 363 3.78 4.32 -1.95
C PHE A 363 3.13 5.40 -2.82
N ILE A 364 3.72 6.60 -2.81
CA ILE A 364 3.49 7.69 -3.75
C ILE A 364 4.86 8.17 -4.23
N GLY A 365 5.14 8.10 -5.52
CA GLY A 365 6.47 8.43 -6.04
C GLY A 365 7.55 7.62 -5.35
N THR A 366 8.37 8.27 -4.53
CA THR A 366 9.44 7.66 -3.72
C THR A 366 9.16 7.70 -2.22
N THR A 367 7.93 8.07 -1.81
CA THR A 367 7.48 8.13 -0.42
C THR A 367 6.81 6.82 -0.02
N ALA A 368 7.32 6.15 1.00
CA ALA A 368 6.76 4.92 1.54
C ALA A 368 5.55 5.22 2.44
N LEU A 369 4.47 4.45 2.27
CA LEU A 369 3.22 4.57 3.04
C LEU A 369 2.96 3.36 3.91
N GLY A 370 3.11 2.14 3.37
CA GLY A 370 2.74 0.92 4.09
C GLY A 370 3.02 -0.38 3.36
N LEU A 371 2.49 -1.46 3.91
CA LEU A 371 2.61 -2.83 3.42
C LEU A 371 1.22 -3.42 3.19
N VAL A 372 0.96 -3.98 2.02
CA VAL A 372 -0.31 -4.65 1.71
C VAL A 372 -0.54 -5.81 2.69
N LYS A 373 -1.71 -5.84 3.34
CA LYS A 373 -2.11 -6.96 4.20
C LYS A 373 -3.12 -7.86 3.52
N GLY A 374 -4.24 -7.31 3.09
CA GLY A 374 -5.36 -8.10 2.64
C GLY A 374 -6.26 -7.35 1.67
N ALA A 375 -7.32 -8.02 1.23
CA ALA A 375 -8.25 -7.46 0.29
C ALA A 375 -9.68 -7.99 0.47
N SER A 376 -10.62 -7.29 -0.15
CA SER A 376 -12.00 -7.75 -0.36
C SER A 376 -12.22 -8.10 -1.82
N TYR A 377 -12.93 -9.18 -2.06
CA TYR A 377 -13.22 -9.67 -3.40
C TYR A 377 -14.72 -9.81 -3.63
N ALA A 378 -15.15 -9.58 -4.86
CA ALA A 378 -16.45 -9.99 -5.35
C ALA A 378 -16.50 -11.51 -5.60
N ALA A 379 -17.70 -12.05 -5.84
CA ALA A 379 -17.90 -13.48 -6.08
C ALA A 379 -17.13 -14.01 -7.31
N ASP A 380 -16.91 -13.18 -8.31
CA ASP A 380 -16.13 -13.48 -9.52
C ASP A 380 -14.60 -13.39 -9.30
N GLY A 381 -14.16 -13.05 -8.08
CA GLY A 381 -12.75 -12.86 -7.73
C GLY A 381 -12.19 -11.49 -8.10
N THR A 382 -13.02 -10.56 -8.56
CA THR A 382 -12.62 -9.17 -8.79
C THR A 382 -12.28 -8.48 -7.46
N CYS A 383 -11.20 -7.70 -7.45
CA CYS A 383 -10.82 -6.90 -6.28
C CYS A 383 -11.80 -5.75 -6.06
N ASN A 384 -12.40 -5.68 -4.88
CA ASN A 384 -13.19 -4.51 -4.46
C ASN A 384 -12.29 -3.42 -3.89
N PHE A 385 -11.41 -3.79 -2.97
CA PHE A 385 -10.40 -2.93 -2.36
C PHE A 385 -9.32 -3.80 -1.72
N TYR A 386 -8.13 -3.27 -1.57
CA TYR A 386 -7.12 -3.82 -0.66
C TYR A 386 -6.94 -2.89 0.54
N TYR A 387 -6.33 -3.40 1.60
CA TYR A 387 -5.96 -2.60 2.76
C TYR A 387 -4.53 -2.89 3.19
N TYR A 388 -3.91 -1.88 3.79
CA TYR A 388 -2.50 -1.93 4.14
C TYR A 388 -2.24 -1.45 5.57
N MET A 389 -1.15 -1.96 6.16
CA MET A 389 -0.55 -1.49 7.40
C MET A 389 0.37 -0.30 7.10
N SER A 390 0.23 0.80 7.83
CA SER A 390 1.15 1.94 7.70
C SER A 390 2.57 1.61 8.15
N THR A 391 3.55 2.28 7.55
CA THR A 391 4.96 2.27 8.03
C THR A 391 5.13 2.84 9.44
N ASP A 392 4.14 3.56 9.99
CA ASP A 392 4.12 4.00 11.39
C ASP A 392 4.16 2.84 12.39
N PHE A 393 3.71 1.65 11.94
CA PHE A 393 3.58 0.46 12.78
C PHE A 393 4.67 -0.59 12.54
N LEU A 394 5.80 -0.20 11.98
CA LEU A 394 6.98 -1.05 11.94
C LEU A 394 7.42 -1.45 13.36
N PRO A 395 8.12 -2.58 13.54
CA PRO A 395 8.58 -3.01 14.86
C PRO A 395 9.38 -1.91 15.57
N ARG A 396 9.20 -1.85 16.89
CA ARG A 396 9.86 -0.82 17.69
C ARG A 396 11.39 -0.81 17.49
N GLY A 397 11.95 0.36 17.23
CA GLY A 397 13.37 0.55 16.94
C GLY A 397 13.72 0.44 15.46
N TRP A 398 12.80 -0.03 14.60
CA TRP A 398 13.01 -0.15 13.17
C TRP A 398 12.27 0.96 12.41
N SER A 399 12.90 1.46 11.37
CA SER A 399 12.35 2.47 10.47
C SER A 399 12.68 2.13 9.02
N VAL A 400 11.91 2.68 8.07
CA VAL A 400 12.20 2.51 6.65
C VAL A 400 13.58 3.10 6.34
N LEU A 401 14.45 2.32 5.72
CA LEU A 401 15.75 2.79 5.24
C LEU A 401 15.53 3.76 4.07
N ARG A 402 16.04 4.98 4.22
CA ARG A 402 15.88 6.05 3.23
C ARG A 402 17.22 6.36 2.56
N GLN A 403 17.15 6.74 1.29
CA GLN A 403 18.30 7.31 0.61
C GLN A 403 18.59 8.69 1.18
N PRO A 404 19.84 9.02 1.55
CA PRO A 404 20.19 10.38 1.95
C PRO A 404 19.79 11.37 0.85
N GLN A 405 19.04 12.39 1.22
CA GLN A 405 18.78 13.48 0.28
C GLN A 405 20.06 14.28 0.08
N PRO A 406 20.39 14.71 -1.14
CA PRO A 406 21.47 15.66 -1.35
C PRO A 406 21.17 16.91 -0.51
N VAL A 407 22.11 17.30 0.33
CA VAL A 407 22.01 18.58 1.05
C VAL A 407 21.91 19.68 0.00
N PRO A 408 20.89 20.57 0.05
CA PRO A 408 20.81 21.69 -0.87
C PRO A 408 22.10 22.50 -0.76
N VAL A 409 22.86 22.57 -1.84
CA VAL A 409 24.03 23.47 -1.91
C VAL A 409 23.48 24.89 -1.93
N THR A 410 23.55 25.57 -0.80
CA THR A 410 23.21 26.99 -0.76
C THR A 410 24.21 27.71 -1.66
N PRO A 411 23.77 28.40 -2.74
CA PRO A 411 24.69 29.15 -3.55
C PRO A 411 25.41 30.20 -2.69
N PRO A 412 26.71 30.44 -2.89
CA PRO A 412 27.43 31.44 -2.14
C PRO A 412 26.73 32.80 -2.31
N ALA A 413 26.58 33.51 -1.17
CA ALA A 413 25.97 34.84 -1.17
C ALA A 413 26.68 35.69 -2.19
N PRO A 414 25.96 36.51 -2.99
CA PRO A 414 26.59 37.41 -3.95
C PRO A 414 27.51 38.37 -3.19
N ASP A 415 28.77 38.43 -3.67
CA ASP A 415 29.80 39.32 -3.15
C ASP A 415 29.29 40.76 -3.20
N ARG A 416 29.05 41.37 -2.05
CA ARG A 416 28.71 42.79 -1.96
C ARG A 416 30.01 43.57 -2.18
N ARG A 417 30.23 44.01 -3.39
CA ARG A 417 31.19 45.11 -3.67
C ARG A 417 30.46 46.44 -3.63
#